data_42a52276259b2fa8d6e029a869aa7cf8
#
_entry.id   42a52276259b2fa8d6e029a869aa7cf8
#
_cell.length_a   1.000
_cell.length_b   1.000
_cell.length_c   1.000
_cell.angle_alpha   90.00
_cell.angle_beta   90.00
_cell.angle_gamma   90.00
#
_symmetry.space_group_name_H-M   'P 1'
#
loop_
_entity.id
_entity.type
_entity.pdbx_description
1 polymer ?
#
loop_
_entity_poly.entity_id
_entity_poly.type
_entity_poly.pdbx_seq_one_letter_code
_entity_poly.pdbx_strand_id
1 'polypeptide(L)'
;YFQKGNILLKPFMYFCIEGNIDSTLLAAIRLVADGGLGGKRSQGMGYFEEVLEDELPDKMFSGEGMYYMNLSTVYPSMEELDHLQFYELVERSGYIYSRYGRPFRKKRVRLLREGSIFSKKIEGQIIDIRPDVFEEHRVFLYGRAFLIPLGRCGYES
;
A
#
# COMPACT_ATOMS: atom_id res chain seq x y z
N TYR A 1 -8.53 -23.05 15.42
CA TYR A 1 -7.37 -22.19 15.75
C TYR A 1 -7.81 -20.75 15.58
N PHE A 2 -8.12 -20.09 16.69
CA PHE A 2 -8.37 -18.64 16.69
C PHE A 2 -7.02 -17.95 16.82
N GLN A 3 -6.55 -17.29 15.75
CA GLN A 3 -5.48 -16.33 15.89
C GLN A 3 -6.03 -15.13 16.68
N LYS A 4 -5.58 -14.99 17.93
CA LYS A 4 -5.78 -13.76 18.69
C LYS A 4 -4.97 -12.66 18.00
N GLY A 5 -5.62 -11.81 17.21
CA GLY A 5 -5.01 -10.57 16.77
C GLY A 5 -4.71 -9.70 17.99
N ASN A 6 -3.55 -9.07 18.01
CA ASN A 6 -3.24 -8.07 19.03
C ASN A 6 -4.18 -6.87 18.86
N ILE A 7 -4.83 -6.46 19.93
CA ILE A 7 -5.63 -5.25 19.99
C ILE A 7 -4.72 -4.15 20.54
N LEU A 8 -4.42 -3.16 19.73
CA LEU A 8 -3.73 -1.95 20.16
C LEU A 8 -4.79 -0.95 20.63
N LEU A 9 -4.64 -0.48 21.86
CA LEU A 9 -5.49 0.58 22.40
C LEU A 9 -4.92 1.93 21.99
N LYS A 10 -5.73 2.74 21.29
CA LYS A 10 -5.38 4.07 20.77
C LYS A 10 -4.12 4.10 19.88
N PRO A 11 -4.05 3.31 18.82
CA PRO A 11 -2.93 3.40 17.89
C PRO A 11 -3.02 4.70 17.08
N PHE A 12 -1.88 5.35 16.86
CA PHE A 12 -1.74 6.29 15.77
C PHE A 12 -1.40 5.50 14.50
N MET A 13 -2.12 5.78 13.42
CA MET A 13 -1.75 5.30 12.09
C MET A 13 -1.46 6.49 11.21
N TYR A 14 -0.43 6.38 10.40
CA TYR A 14 -0.12 7.36 9.37
C TYR A 14 0.11 6.65 8.03
N PHE A 15 -0.16 7.35 6.98
CA PHE A 15 0.18 6.97 5.61
C PHE A 15 0.44 8.23 4.80
N CYS A 16 1.20 8.09 3.73
CA CYS A 16 1.55 9.19 2.85
C CYS A 16 0.80 9.03 1.52
N ILE A 17 0.41 10.15 0.95
CA ILE A 17 -0.18 10.24 -0.38
C ILE A 17 0.68 11.19 -1.20
N GLU A 18 1.08 10.76 -2.40
CA GLU A 18 1.72 11.60 -3.40
C GLU A 18 0.73 11.88 -4.52
N GLY A 19 0.60 13.15 -4.90
CA GLY A 19 -0.27 13.58 -5.98
C GLY A 19 -1.33 14.60 -5.56
N ASN A 20 -2.32 14.79 -6.40
CA ASN A 20 -3.41 15.74 -6.14
C ASN A 20 -4.43 15.12 -5.18
N ILE A 21 -4.59 15.73 -4.03
CA ILE A 21 -5.56 15.33 -3.01
C ILE A 21 -6.80 16.24 -3.17
N ASP A 22 -7.83 15.70 -3.80
CA ASP A 22 -9.11 16.41 -3.95
C ASP A 22 -10.07 16.12 -2.78
N SER A 23 -11.14 16.87 -2.74
CA SER A 23 -12.19 16.71 -1.72
C SER A 23 -12.86 15.34 -1.73
N THR A 24 -12.88 14.67 -2.87
CA THR A 24 -13.46 13.31 -3.02
C THR A 24 -12.57 12.28 -2.32
N LEU A 25 -11.26 12.39 -2.51
CA LEU A 25 -10.31 11.51 -1.85
C LEU A 25 -10.33 11.71 -0.33
N LEU A 26 -10.34 12.97 0.14
CA LEU A 26 -10.47 13.27 1.56
C LEU A 26 -11.77 12.73 2.17
N ALA A 27 -12.89 12.87 1.47
CA ALA A 27 -14.16 12.31 1.91
C ALA A 27 -14.10 10.77 2.00
N ALA A 28 -13.44 10.11 1.03
CA ALA A 28 -13.26 8.67 1.04
C ALA A 28 -12.38 8.22 2.22
N ILE A 29 -11.31 8.95 2.54
CA ILE A 29 -10.44 8.66 3.69
C ILE A 29 -11.23 8.77 5.01
N ARG A 30 -12.01 9.83 5.18
CA ARG A 30 -12.87 10.02 6.35
C ARG A 30 -13.92 8.91 6.48
N LEU A 31 -14.53 8.52 5.35
CA LEU A 31 -15.48 7.40 5.33
C LEU A 31 -14.81 6.08 5.75
N VAL A 32 -13.56 5.85 5.34
CA VAL A 32 -12.79 4.67 5.78
C VAL A 32 -12.46 4.75 7.26
N ALA A 33 -12.14 5.93 7.78
CA ALA A 33 -11.90 6.13 9.21
C ALA A 33 -13.14 5.82 10.05
N ASP A 34 -14.30 6.32 9.63
CA ASP A 34 -15.60 6.06 10.27
C ASP A 34 -16.02 4.58 10.15
N GLY A 35 -15.80 3.98 8.99
CA GLY A 35 -16.11 2.57 8.73
C GLY A 35 -15.15 1.58 9.40
N GLY A 36 -14.00 2.07 9.83
CA GLY A 36 -12.95 1.32 10.50
C GLY A 36 -12.07 0.47 9.58
N LEU A 37 -10.85 0.21 10.03
CA LEU A 37 -9.88 -0.66 9.40
C LEU A 37 -9.74 -1.97 10.18
N GLY A 38 -9.54 -3.08 9.46
CA GLY A 38 -9.27 -4.39 10.04
C GLY A 38 -10.44 -5.37 10.02
N GLY A 39 -10.21 -6.52 10.60
CA GLY A 39 -11.12 -7.67 10.52
C GLY A 39 -12.31 -7.67 11.50
N LYS A 40 -12.29 -6.79 12.51
CA LYS A 40 -13.32 -6.76 13.57
C LYS A 40 -14.23 -5.52 13.52
N ARG A 41 -14.38 -4.94 12.35
CA ARG A 41 -15.23 -3.75 12.13
C ARG A 41 -16.69 -3.98 12.55
N SER A 42 -17.23 -5.16 12.29
CA SER A 42 -18.60 -5.53 12.71
C SER A 42 -18.78 -5.58 14.24
N GLN A 43 -17.70 -5.55 15.02
CA GLN A 43 -17.68 -5.48 16.46
C GLN A 43 -17.38 -4.06 16.99
N GLY A 44 -17.43 -3.04 16.11
CA GLY A 44 -17.13 -1.66 16.47
C GLY A 44 -15.65 -1.34 16.68
N MET A 45 -14.74 -2.20 16.14
CA MET A 45 -13.31 -1.97 16.27
C MET A 45 -12.72 -1.37 15.00
N GLY A 46 -11.60 -0.65 15.16
CA GLY A 46 -10.80 -0.13 14.05
C GLY A 46 -11.29 1.18 13.46
N TYR A 47 -12.27 1.84 14.05
CA TYR A 47 -12.65 3.21 13.69
C TYR A 47 -11.62 4.22 14.24
N PHE A 48 -11.54 5.37 13.61
CA PHE A 48 -10.69 6.48 14.03
C PHE A 48 -11.56 7.68 14.38
N GLU A 49 -11.29 8.28 15.53
CA GLU A 49 -12.04 9.45 16.02
C GLU A 49 -11.70 10.70 15.22
N GLU A 50 -10.48 10.77 14.69
CA GLU A 50 -9.97 11.95 14.01
C GLU A 50 -9.06 11.57 12.84
N VAL A 51 -9.12 12.34 11.78
CA VAL A 51 -8.21 12.31 10.64
C VAL A 51 -7.50 13.65 10.59
N LEU A 52 -6.21 13.63 10.91
CA LEU A 52 -5.34 14.81 10.83
C LEU A 52 -4.61 14.81 9.48
N GLU A 53 -4.51 15.98 8.89
CA GLU A 53 -3.78 16.21 7.66
C GLU A 53 -2.50 16.99 8.01
N ASP A 54 -1.37 16.54 7.47
CA ASP A 54 -0.07 17.19 7.66
C ASP A 54 0.73 17.10 6.36
N GLU A 55 1.63 18.02 6.15
CA GLU A 55 2.47 18.07 4.96
C GLU A 55 3.87 17.57 5.29
N LEU A 56 4.35 16.63 4.49
CA LEU A 56 5.72 16.15 4.60
C LEU A 56 6.67 17.09 3.85
N PRO A 57 7.91 17.27 4.35
CA PRO A 57 8.90 18.08 3.65
C PRO A 57 9.19 17.53 2.26
N ASP A 58 8.96 18.33 1.22
CA ASP A 58 9.22 17.97 -0.18
C ASP A 58 10.62 17.40 -0.40
N LYS A 59 11.60 17.90 0.35
CA LYS A 59 13.00 17.45 0.27
C LYS A 59 13.20 15.97 0.59
N MET A 60 12.24 15.33 1.28
CA MET A 60 12.34 13.92 1.65
C MET A 60 12.09 13.00 0.45
N PHE A 61 11.18 13.39 -0.43
CA PHE A 61 10.72 12.56 -1.55
C PHE A 61 11.20 13.05 -2.91
N SER A 62 11.61 14.34 -3.00
CA SER A 62 12.10 14.95 -4.23
C SER A 62 13.60 14.75 -4.42
N GLY A 63 14.03 14.76 -5.68
CA GLY A 63 15.43 14.74 -6.07
C GLY A 63 15.88 13.42 -6.69
N GLU A 64 17.14 13.42 -7.11
CA GLU A 64 17.84 12.27 -7.65
C GLU A 64 18.64 11.59 -6.55
N GLY A 65 18.58 10.26 -6.51
CA GLY A 65 19.40 9.43 -5.62
C GLY A 65 20.25 8.44 -6.41
N MET A 66 21.28 7.92 -5.80
CA MET A 66 22.02 6.78 -6.38
C MET A 66 21.17 5.50 -6.36
N TYR A 67 20.27 5.41 -5.35
CA TYR A 67 19.31 4.33 -5.19
C TYR A 67 17.97 4.90 -4.74
N TYR A 68 16.95 4.07 -4.81
CA TYR A 68 15.59 4.40 -4.38
C TYR A 68 15.05 3.30 -3.49
N MET A 69 14.64 3.65 -2.27
CA MET A 69 13.98 2.71 -1.37
C MET A 69 12.47 2.84 -1.48
N ASN A 70 11.81 1.71 -1.62
CA ASN A 70 10.37 1.66 -1.67
C ASN A 70 9.76 1.58 -0.26
N LEU A 71 8.79 2.45 0.02
CA LEU A 71 8.07 2.52 1.30
C LEU A 71 6.73 1.77 1.28
N SER A 72 6.32 1.24 0.13
CA SER A 72 5.09 0.47 -0.05
C SER A 72 5.38 -0.96 -0.46
N THR A 73 4.37 -1.84 -0.48
CA THR A 73 4.50 -3.08 -1.23
C THR A 73 4.31 -2.81 -2.72
N VAL A 74 5.21 -3.30 -3.58
CA VAL A 74 5.19 -3.00 -5.01
C VAL A 74 5.10 -4.26 -5.87
N TYR A 75 4.35 -4.17 -6.96
CA TYR A 75 4.31 -5.17 -8.03
C TYR A 75 5.00 -4.59 -9.26
N PRO A 76 6.30 -4.84 -9.45
CA PRO A 76 7.05 -4.24 -10.55
C PRO A 76 6.66 -4.87 -11.90
N SER A 77 6.94 -4.15 -12.98
CA SER A 77 6.97 -4.74 -14.32
C SER A 77 8.20 -5.62 -14.50
N MET A 78 8.23 -6.41 -15.57
CA MET A 78 9.40 -7.24 -15.89
C MET A 78 10.66 -6.40 -16.13
N GLU A 79 10.50 -5.25 -16.77
CA GLU A 79 11.60 -4.32 -17.06
C GLU A 79 12.15 -3.65 -15.78
N GLU A 80 11.28 -3.39 -14.82
CA GLU A 80 11.66 -2.78 -13.54
C GLU A 80 12.45 -3.74 -12.65
N LEU A 81 12.30 -5.05 -12.83
CA LEU A 81 13.07 -6.06 -12.10
C LEU A 81 14.57 -5.96 -12.36
N ASP A 82 15.00 -5.50 -13.52
CA ASP A 82 16.41 -5.30 -13.85
C ASP A 82 17.10 -4.24 -12.96
N HIS A 83 16.31 -3.38 -12.33
CA HIS A 83 16.79 -2.34 -11.44
C HIS A 83 16.77 -2.74 -9.96
N LEU A 84 16.32 -3.95 -9.64
CA LEU A 84 16.20 -4.43 -8.27
C LEU A 84 17.58 -4.79 -7.70
N GLN A 85 17.91 -4.27 -6.51
CA GLN A 85 19.19 -4.48 -5.84
C GLN A 85 19.03 -5.34 -4.59
N PHE A 86 18.14 -4.93 -3.69
CA PHE A 86 17.84 -5.64 -2.46
C PHE A 86 16.34 -5.74 -2.28
N TYR A 87 15.86 -6.90 -1.88
CA TYR A 87 14.42 -7.11 -1.72
C TYR A 87 14.07 -8.24 -0.78
N GLU A 88 12.88 -8.17 -0.28
CA GLU A 88 12.16 -9.26 0.37
C GLU A 88 10.81 -9.44 -0.32
N LEU A 89 10.37 -10.69 -0.45
CA LEU A 89 9.07 -11.01 -1.02
C LEU A 89 8.00 -11.15 0.06
N VAL A 90 6.85 -10.56 -0.19
CA VAL A 90 5.64 -10.78 0.61
C VAL A 90 4.55 -11.38 -0.26
N GLU A 91 3.90 -12.41 0.25
CA GLU A 91 2.76 -13.01 -0.43
C GLU A 91 1.46 -12.38 0.05
N ARG A 92 0.61 -12.01 -0.90
CA ARG A 92 -0.74 -11.52 -0.65
C ARG A 92 -1.76 -12.49 -1.21
N SER A 93 -2.69 -12.87 -0.35
CA SER A 93 -3.84 -13.71 -0.68
C SER A 93 -5.02 -13.28 0.19
N GLY A 94 -6.15 -13.92 0.06
CA GLY A 94 -7.34 -13.63 0.86
C GLY A 94 -8.62 -13.92 0.10
N TYR A 95 -9.72 -13.44 0.63
CA TYR A 95 -11.04 -13.65 0.04
C TYR A 95 -11.61 -12.34 -0.50
N ILE A 96 -12.43 -12.44 -1.54
CA ILE A 96 -13.22 -11.33 -2.05
C ILE A 96 -14.40 -11.14 -1.09
N TYR A 97 -14.60 -9.89 -0.67
CA TYR A 97 -15.80 -9.53 0.04
C TYR A 97 -16.91 -9.28 -0.99
N SER A 98 -17.89 -10.17 -1.03
CA SER A 98 -19.10 -9.99 -1.84
C SER A 98 -20.33 -10.02 -0.93
N ARG A 99 -21.28 -9.11 -1.18
CA ARG A 99 -22.56 -9.07 -0.46
C ARG A 99 -23.50 -10.20 -0.86
N TYR A 100 -23.29 -10.80 -2.03
CA TYR A 100 -24.27 -11.64 -2.73
C TYR A 100 -23.84 -13.08 -2.95
N GLY A 101 -22.69 -13.51 -2.48
CA GLY A 101 -22.18 -14.79 -2.87
C GLY A 101 -21.26 -15.49 -1.87
N ARG A 102 -20.82 -16.68 -2.28
CA ARG A 102 -19.80 -17.43 -1.55
C ARG A 102 -18.47 -16.66 -1.56
N PRO A 103 -17.66 -16.74 -0.51
CA PRO A 103 -16.35 -16.11 -0.49
C PRO A 103 -15.43 -16.78 -1.52
N PHE A 104 -15.05 -16.05 -2.56
CA PHE A 104 -14.06 -16.48 -3.53
C PHE A 104 -12.66 -16.13 -3.06
N ARG A 105 -11.70 -17.03 -3.26
CA ARG A 105 -10.32 -16.79 -2.95
C ARG A 105 -9.68 -15.97 -4.07
N LYS A 106 -9.05 -14.85 -3.72
CA LYS A 106 -8.26 -14.02 -4.65
C LYS A 106 -7.09 -14.81 -5.22
N LYS A 107 -6.61 -14.44 -6.42
CA LYS A 107 -5.33 -14.93 -6.92
C LYS A 107 -4.24 -14.61 -5.92
N ARG A 108 -3.35 -15.57 -5.71
CA ARG A 108 -2.18 -15.40 -4.86
C ARG A 108 -1.11 -14.66 -5.66
N VAL A 109 -0.55 -13.61 -5.10
CA VAL A 109 0.48 -12.81 -5.74
C VAL A 109 1.64 -12.57 -4.81
N ARG A 110 2.83 -12.44 -5.39
CA ARG A 110 4.05 -12.05 -4.67
C ARG A 110 4.38 -10.61 -5.04
N LEU A 111 4.68 -9.83 -4.03
CA LEU A 111 5.06 -8.43 -4.14
C LEU A 111 6.45 -8.26 -3.53
N LEU A 112 7.14 -7.23 -3.96
CA LEU A 112 8.32 -6.75 -3.26
C LEU A 112 7.85 -5.98 -2.01
N ARG A 113 8.47 -6.27 -0.90
CA ARG A 113 8.13 -5.69 0.39
C ARG A 113 8.66 -4.25 0.50
N GLU A 114 8.05 -3.49 1.41
CA GLU A 114 8.61 -2.21 1.85
C GLU A 114 10.06 -2.37 2.31
N GLY A 115 10.91 -1.40 2.00
CA GLY A 115 12.36 -1.45 2.22
C GLY A 115 13.16 -2.04 1.04
N SER A 116 12.49 -2.51 -0.03
CA SER A 116 13.18 -2.93 -1.25
C SER A 116 13.89 -1.76 -1.93
N ILE A 117 15.07 -2.02 -2.49
CA ILE A 117 15.97 -0.99 -3.04
C ILE A 117 16.17 -1.21 -4.54
N PHE A 118 16.08 -0.12 -5.28
CA PHE A 118 16.24 -0.07 -6.73
C PHE A 118 17.35 0.89 -7.15
N SER A 119 18.03 0.59 -8.26
CA SER A 119 19.03 1.46 -8.87
C SER A 119 18.43 2.61 -9.70
N LYS A 120 17.12 2.55 -9.99
CA LYS A 120 16.36 3.60 -10.69
C LYS A 120 14.98 3.75 -10.09
N LYS A 121 14.32 4.86 -10.40
CA LYS A 121 12.90 5.05 -10.09
C LYS A 121 12.06 4.03 -10.86
N ILE A 122 11.12 3.42 -10.17
CA ILE A 122 10.13 2.50 -10.73
C ILE A 122 8.73 3.00 -10.42
N GLU A 123 7.74 2.55 -11.16
CA GLU A 123 6.35 2.93 -10.95
C GLU A 123 5.54 1.83 -10.27
N GLY A 124 5.82 0.57 -10.60
CA GLY A 124 4.98 -0.56 -10.23
C GLY A 124 3.63 -0.55 -10.93
N GLN A 125 2.78 -1.54 -10.65
CA GLN A 125 1.54 -1.78 -11.37
C GLN A 125 0.36 -1.99 -10.44
N ILE A 126 -0.83 -1.63 -10.93
CA ILE A 126 -2.11 -2.05 -10.37
C ILE A 126 -2.56 -3.30 -11.14
N ILE A 127 -2.81 -4.40 -10.43
CA ILE A 127 -3.15 -5.68 -11.04
C ILE A 127 -4.53 -6.16 -10.60
N ASP A 128 -5.23 -6.85 -11.50
CA ASP A 128 -6.49 -7.53 -11.19
C ASP A 128 -6.21 -8.95 -10.66
N ILE A 129 -6.53 -9.17 -9.41
CA ILE A 129 -6.28 -10.42 -8.68
C ILE A 129 -7.55 -11.25 -8.46
N ARG A 130 -8.63 -10.98 -9.20
CA ARG A 130 -9.82 -11.80 -9.16
C ARG A 130 -9.52 -13.20 -9.70
N PRO A 131 -10.11 -14.25 -9.15
CA PRO A 131 -10.05 -15.59 -9.75
C PRO A 131 -10.87 -15.63 -11.05
N ASP A 132 -10.49 -16.51 -11.97
CA ASP A 132 -11.11 -16.58 -13.29
C ASP A 132 -12.61 -16.94 -13.28
N VAL A 133 -13.04 -17.59 -12.20
CA VAL A 133 -14.45 -17.97 -11.96
C VAL A 133 -15.32 -16.84 -11.37
N PHE A 134 -14.74 -15.68 -11.10
CA PHE A 134 -15.43 -14.55 -10.49
C PHE A 134 -15.57 -13.41 -11.50
N GLU A 135 -16.78 -13.16 -11.95
CA GLU A 135 -17.09 -12.19 -13.02
C GLU A 135 -17.80 -10.91 -12.53
N GLU A 136 -18.27 -10.88 -11.27
CA GLU A 136 -19.12 -9.81 -10.76
C GLU A 136 -18.45 -8.42 -10.84
N HIS A 137 -17.17 -8.33 -10.50
CA HIS A 137 -16.40 -7.09 -10.56
C HIS A 137 -14.89 -7.36 -10.55
N ARG A 138 -14.10 -6.38 -10.92
CA ARG A 138 -12.65 -6.45 -10.82
C ARG A 138 -12.20 -6.33 -9.36
N VAL A 139 -11.10 -7.02 -9.03
CA VAL A 139 -10.49 -6.97 -7.70
C VAL A 139 -9.06 -6.49 -7.84
N PHE A 140 -8.88 -5.20 -7.68
CA PHE A 140 -7.57 -4.58 -7.85
C PHE A 140 -6.69 -4.73 -6.62
N LEU A 141 -5.43 -5.02 -6.86
CA LEU A 141 -4.34 -4.87 -5.92
C LEU A 141 -3.49 -3.67 -6.33
N TYR A 142 -3.36 -2.71 -5.45
CA TYR A 142 -2.50 -1.56 -5.65
C TYR A 142 -1.05 -1.95 -5.36
N GLY A 143 -0.22 -1.97 -6.38
CA GLY A 143 1.20 -2.31 -6.32
C GLY A 143 2.09 -1.22 -6.90
N ARG A 144 1.67 0.05 -6.81
CA ARG A 144 2.48 1.22 -7.19
C ARG A 144 3.58 1.47 -6.16
N ALA A 145 4.73 1.88 -6.65
CA ALA A 145 5.86 2.24 -5.82
C ALA A 145 5.62 3.60 -5.12
N PHE A 146 6.14 3.72 -3.91
CA PHE A 146 6.27 4.97 -3.20
C PHE A 146 7.73 5.08 -2.75
N LEU A 147 8.51 5.92 -3.42
CA LEU A 147 9.95 5.88 -3.40
C LEU A 147 10.56 7.06 -2.66
N ILE A 148 11.62 6.81 -1.90
CA ILE A 148 12.52 7.85 -1.38
C ILE A 148 13.91 7.68 -1.99
N PRO A 149 14.56 8.78 -2.40
CA PRO A 149 15.92 8.74 -2.89
C PRO A 149 16.91 8.49 -1.76
N LEU A 150 17.89 7.61 -2.01
CA LEU A 150 19.00 7.31 -1.11
C LEU A 150 20.33 7.73 -1.72
N GLY A 151 21.28 8.16 -0.88
CA GLY A 151 22.64 8.48 -1.32
C GLY A 151 22.65 9.67 -2.26
N ARG A 152 22.10 10.81 -1.85
CA ARG A 152 22.16 12.06 -2.64
C ARG A 152 23.62 12.39 -2.94
N CYS A 153 23.99 12.49 -4.21
CA CYS A 153 25.24 13.09 -4.61
C CYS A 153 25.18 14.60 -4.29
N GLY A 154 25.99 15.04 -3.33
CA GLY A 154 26.20 16.45 -3.05
C GLY A 154 25.85 16.84 -1.61
N TYR A 155 26.71 16.49 -0.68
CA TYR A 155 26.93 17.39 0.44
C TYR A 155 27.82 18.51 -0.10
N GLU A 156 27.23 19.60 -0.53
CA GLU A 156 27.94 20.87 -0.53
C GLU A 156 28.10 21.27 0.94
N SER A 157 29.35 21.20 1.37
CA SER A 157 29.84 21.70 2.67
C SER A 157 29.70 23.22 2.79
#